data_e55f5667cfe659a6ecb1809bd90af456
#
_entry.id   e55f5667cfe659a6ecb1809bd90af456
#
_cell.length_a   1.000
_cell.length_b   1.000
_cell.length_c   1.000
_cell.angle_alpha   90.00
_cell.angle_beta   90.00
_cell.angle_gamma   90.00
#
_symmetry.space_group_name_H-M   'P 1'
#
loop_
_entity.id
_entity.type
_entity.pdbx_description
1 polymer ?
#
loop_
_entity_poly.entity_id
_entity_poly.type
_entity_poly.pdbx_seq_one_letter_code
_entity_poly.pdbx_strand_id
1 'polypeptide(L)'
;MIENINLTGDTNVELKKKGRKPTQLNYFDVREEMAVIRFLESTSYEEKNKIYNEFLKKPLDKMISSIIRRYKLYRKDMDFTDIHVDTHSFLMTKIDKFKPSREKKAYSYFGTICKNYLMGQIIKDQKETNRKISYEDISTNLENNENFSYYIENDGLDSERVIKHFLIELDRFIKEENLSENEIKLGHALY
;
A
#
# COMPACT_ATOMS: atom_id res chain seq x y z
N MET A 1 -26.98 -6.94 -74.21
CA MET A 1 -27.17 -5.80 -73.30
C MET A 1 -26.79 -6.31 -71.87
N ILE A 2 -25.65 -5.92 -71.45
CA ILE A 2 -25.11 -6.31 -70.14
C ILE A 2 -24.96 -4.99 -69.38
N GLU A 3 -25.80 -4.82 -68.34
CA GLU A 3 -25.75 -3.64 -67.46
C GLU A 3 -24.63 -3.78 -66.49
N ASN A 4 -23.76 -2.79 -66.44
CA ASN A 4 -22.69 -2.65 -65.48
C ASN A 4 -23.26 -2.20 -64.12
N ILE A 5 -23.10 -3.02 -63.11
CA ILE A 5 -23.40 -2.64 -61.71
C ILE A 5 -22.10 -2.10 -61.12
N ASN A 6 -22.03 -0.79 -60.93
CA ASN A 6 -20.98 -0.15 -60.14
C ASN A 6 -21.27 -0.29 -58.68
N LEU A 7 -20.45 -1.11 -57.96
CA LEU A 7 -20.39 -1.21 -56.54
C LEU A 7 -19.26 -0.31 -56.00
N THR A 8 -19.57 0.95 -55.80
CA THR A 8 -18.76 1.84 -54.96
C THR A 8 -19.61 2.33 -53.79
N GLY A 9 -19.57 1.61 -52.71
CA GLY A 9 -20.18 1.98 -51.45
C GLY A 9 -19.13 2.06 -50.36
N ASP A 10 -18.32 3.12 -50.38
CA ASP A 10 -17.48 3.52 -49.26
C ASP A 10 -18.35 4.00 -48.12
N THR A 11 -18.71 3.09 -47.22
CA THR A 11 -19.29 3.46 -45.93
C THR A 11 -18.17 3.70 -44.94
N ASN A 12 -17.56 4.87 -45.03
CA ASN A 12 -16.68 5.40 -44.00
C ASN A 12 -17.56 5.81 -42.80
N VAL A 13 -17.85 4.83 -41.94
CA VAL A 13 -18.50 5.09 -40.64
C VAL A 13 -17.46 5.67 -39.70
N GLU A 14 -17.28 6.99 -39.77
CA GLU A 14 -16.61 7.72 -38.67
C GLU A 14 -17.36 7.49 -37.37
N LEU A 15 -16.87 6.58 -36.58
CA LEU A 15 -17.23 6.44 -35.16
C LEU A 15 -16.81 7.72 -34.44
N LYS A 16 -17.67 8.74 -34.49
CA LYS A 16 -17.54 9.93 -33.62
C LYS A 16 -17.52 9.45 -32.20
N LYS A 17 -16.31 9.37 -31.60
CA LYS A 17 -16.15 9.22 -30.19
C LYS A 17 -16.96 10.34 -29.54
N LYS A 18 -18.08 10.00 -28.88
CA LYS A 18 -18.88 10.93 -28.10
C LYS A 18 -17.96 11.57 -27.07
N GLY A 19 -17.44 12.73 -27.37
CA GLY A 19 -16.70 13.56 -26.45
C GLY A 19 -17.58 13.81 -25.24
N ARG A 20 -17.10 13.44 -24.07
CA ARG A 20 -17.75 13.76 -22.79
C ARG A 20 -17.96 15.28 -22.78
N LYS A 21 -19.20 15.72 -22.67
CA LYS A 21 -19.51 17.16 -22.51
C LYS A 21 -18.68 17.68 -21.32
N PRO A 22 -17.98 18.81 -21.43
CA PRO A 22 -17.24 19.41 -20.33
C PRO A 22 -18.25 20.02 -19.36
N THR A 23 -18.84 19.21 -18.46
CA THR A 23 -19.89 19.63 -17.54
C THR A 23 -19.36 19.94 -16.15
N GLN A 24 -18.06 19.87 -15.93
CA GLN A 24 -17.45 20.30 -14.66
C GLN A 24 -16.23 21.17 -14.97
N LEU A 25 -16.22 22.38 -14.40
CA LEU A 25 -15.04 23.22 -14.30
C LEU A 25 -13.89 22.35 -13.76
N ASN A 26 -12.79 22.31 -14.50
CA ASN A 26 -11.60 21.63 -14.04
C ASN A 26 -11.17 22.25 -12.72
N TYR A 27 -11.21 21.49 -11.66
CA TYR A 27 -10.82 21.96 -10.32
C TYR A 27 -9.29 22.04 -10.15
N PHE A 28 -8.54 21.57 -11.15
CA PHE A 28 -7.10 21.67 -11.23
C PHE A 28 -6.74 22.06 -12.66
N ASP A 29 -6.45 23.32 -12.86
CA ASP A 29 -6.18 23.88 -14.17
C ASP A 29 -4.86 24.68 -14.17
N VAL A 30 -4.65 25.53 -15.14
CA VAL A 30 -3.44 26.33 -15.29
C VAL A 30 -3.13 27.17 -14.05
N ARG A 31 -4.16 27.65 -13.35
CA ARG A 31 -4.03 28.43 -12.12
C ARG A 31 -3.37 27.63 -11.00
N GLU A 32 -3.80 26.41 -10.77
CA GLU A 32 -3.28 25.50 -9.76
C GLU A 32 -1.88 24.99 -10.16
N GLU A 33 -1.64 24.73 -11.44
CA GLU A 33 -0.30 24.39 -11.95
C GLU A 33 0.71 25.52 -11.66
N MET A 34 0.34 26.77 -11.93
CA MET A 34 1.17 27.92 -11.62
C MET A 34 1.37 28.11 -10.11
N ALA A 35 0.35 27.84 -9.31
CA ALA A 35 0.46 27.89 -7.85
C ALA A 35 1.46 26.85 -7.32
N VAL A 36 1.49 25.64 -7.90
CA VAL A 36 2.52 24.64 -7.55
C VAL A 36 3.92 25.14 -7.84
N ILE A 37 4.15 25.76 -9.00
CA ILE A 37 5.46 26.31 -9.37
C ILE A 37 5.89 27.39 -8.36
N ARG A 38 5.00 28.34 -8.06
CA ARG A 38 5.27 29.40 -7.06
C ARG A 38 5.54 28.83 -5.68
N PHE A 39 4.82 27.79 -5.28
CA PHE A 39 5.02 27.10 -4.02
C PHE A 39 6.43 26.51 -3.92
N LEU A 40 6.92 25.92 -5.02
CA LEU A 40 8.27 25.33 -5.07
C LEU A 40 9.39 26.39 -5.10
N GLU A 41 9.15 27.51 -5.75
CA GLU A 41 10.12 28.62 -5.88
C GLU A 41 10.19 29.46 -4.60
N SER A 42 9.12 29.52 -3.81
CA SER A 42 9.11 30.29 -2.57
C SER A 42 10.06 29.68 -1.54
N THR A 43 10.84 30.54 -0.88
CA THR A 43 11.73 30.18 0.24
C THR A 43 11.11 30.47 1.60
N SER A 44 10.10 31.37 1.65
CA SER A 44 9.43 31.76 2.89
C SER A 44 8.35 30.74 3.26
N TYR A 45 8.37 30.30 4.52
CA TYR A 45 7.33 29.42 5.05
C TYR A 45 5.94 30.08 5.03
N GLU A 46 5.85 31.37 5.36
CA GLU A 46 4.61 32.11 5.38
C GLU A 46 3.98 32.20 3.98
N GLU A 47 4.80 32.47 2.98
CA GLU A 47 4.36 32.54 1.59
C GLU A 47 3.90 31.17 1.08
N LYS A 48 4.68 30.10 1.34
CA LYS A 48 4.26 28.73 1.03
C LYS A 48 2.91 28.39 1.66
N ASN A 49 2.73 28.72 2.92
CA ASN A 49 1.48 28.44 3.64
C ASN A 49 0.31 29.23 3.05
N LYS A 50 0.51 30.48 2.67
CA LYS A 50 -0.49 31.30 1.99
C LYS A 50 -0.89 30.69 0.64
N ILE A 51 0.08 30.39 -0.22
CA ILE A 51 -0.17 29.77 -1.53
C ILE A 51 -0.90 28.45 -1.38
N TYR A 52 -0.45 27.62 -0.44
CA TYR A 52 -1.07 26.33 -0.18
C TYR A 52 -2.54 26.47 0.24
N ASN A 53 -2.84 27.29 1.24
CA ASN A 53 -4.20 27.44 1.76
C ASN A 53 -5.15 28.08 0.75
N GLU A 54 -4.66 29.02 -0.06
CA GLU A 54 -5.48 29.78 -1.01
C GLU A 54 -5.73 29.00 -2.30
N PHE A 55 -4.71 28.32 -2.84
CA PHE A 55 -4.76 27.73 -4.19
C PHE A 55 -4.70 26.21 -4.23
N LEU A 56 -3.97 25.56 -3.33
CA LEU A 56 -3.65 24.14 -3.48
C LEU A 56 -4.51 23.22 -2.61
N LYS A 57 -4.83 23.62 -1.39
CA LYS A 57 -5.54 22.76 -0.43
C LYS A 57 -6.82 22.16 -0.99
N LYS A 58 -7.76 23.00 -1.43
CA LYS A 58 -9.07 22.54 -1.95
C LYS A 58 -8.95 21.64 -3.20
N PRO A 59 -8.16 21.99 -4.22
CA PRO A 59 -7.96 21.13 -5.39
C PRO A 59 -7.30 19.80 -5.04
N LEU A 60 -6.31 19.76 -4.14
CA LEU A 60 -5.66 18.54 -3.71
C LEU A 60 -6.60 17.64 -2.91
N ASP A 61 -7.37 18.20 -1.97
CA ASP A 61 -8.40 17.46 -1.23
C ASP A 61 -9.43 16.82 -2.16
N LYS A 62 -9.88 17.55 -3.17
CA LYS A 62 -10.82 17.05 -4.17
C LYS A 62 -10.20 15.96 -5.04
N MET A 63 -8.94 16.10 -5.40
CA MET A 63 -8.20 15.09 -6.16
C MET A 63 -8.06 13.79 -5.38
N ILE A 64 -7.62 13.85 -4.12
CA ILE A 64 -7.46 12.68 -3.25
C ILE A 64 -8.79 11.97 -3.06
N SER A 65 -9.85 12.72 -2.71
CA SER A 65 -11.20 12.18 -2.55
C SER A 65 -11.70 11.49 -3.82
N SER A 66 -11.43 12.08 -4.99
CA SER A 66 -11.78 11.52 -6.30
C SER A 66 -11.04 10.20 -6.56
N ILE A 67 -9.75 10.13 -6.23
CA ILE A 67 -8.92 8.93 -6.41
C ILE A 67 -9.41 7.80 -5.52
N ILE A 68 -9.62 8.05 -4.22
CA ILE A 68 -10.10 7.05 -3.29
C ILE A 68 -11.43 6.45 -3.77
N ARG A 69 -12.41 7.30 -4.13
CA ARG A 69 -13.74 6.87 -4.58
C ARG A 69 -13.71 6.18 -5.93
N ARG A 70 -12.98 6.74 -6.90
CA ARG A 70 -12.93 6.21 -8.27
C ARG A 70 -12.31 4.84 -8.36
N TYR A 71 -11.23 4.60 -7.60
CA TYR A 71 -10.50 3.34 -7.60
C TYR A 71 -10.87 2.44 -6.43
N LYS A 72 -11.85 2.87 -5.58
CA LYS A 72 -12.31 2.13 -4.39
C LYS A 72 -11.17 1.73 -3.47
N LEU A 73 -10.23 2.65 -3.25
CA LEU A 73 -9.03 2.43 -2.44
C LEU A 73 -9.33 2.66 -0.95
N TYR A 74 -10.20 1.85 -0.40
CA TYR A 74 -10.56 1.85 1.02
C TYR A 74 -9.69 0.85 1.77
N ARG A 75 -9.33 1.20 3.01
CA ARG A 75 -8.63 0.31 3.93
C ARG A 75 -9.64 -0.28 4.92
N LYS A 76 -9.43 -1.55 5.32
CA LYS A 76 -10.42 -2.31 6.09
C LYS A 76 -10.72 -1.66 7.46
N ASP A 77 -9.69 -1.17 8.14
CA ASP A 77 -9.78 -0.71 9.52
C ASP A 77 -9.59 0.81 9.66
N MET A 78 -9.89 1.58 8.59
CA MET A 78 -9.75 3.03 8.58
C MET A 78 -10.95 3.72 7.95
N ASP A 79 -11.35 4.82 8.54
CA ASP A 79 -12.38 5.68 7.98
C ASP A 79 -11.89 6.44 6.75
N PHE A 80 -12.85 6.86 5.91
CA PHE A 80 -12.54 7.65 4.71
C PHE A 80 -11.74 8.91 5.03
N THR A 81 -12.07 9.57 6.14
CA THR A 81 -11.39 10.79 6.58
C THR A 81 -9.94 10.53 6.93
N ASP A 82 -9.67 9.43 7.64
CA ASP A 82 -8.31 9.06 8.03
C ASP A 82 -7.45 8.68 6.82
N ILE A 83 -8.01 7.89 5.89
CA ILE A 83 -7.34 7.55 4.63
C ILE A 83 -7.02 8.81 3.83
N HIS A 84 -7.94 9.78 3.80
CA HIS A 84 -7.77 11.05 3.11
C HIS A 84 -6.65 11.89 3.73
N VAL A 85 -6.68 12.08 5.06
CA VAL A 85 -5.68 12.88 5.80
C VAL A 85 -4.30 12.25 5.68
N ASP A 86 -4.20 10.93 5.82
CA ASP A 86 -2.94 10.18 5.69
C ASP A 86 -2.35 10.33 4.28
N THR A 87 -3.18 10.17 3.24
CA THR A 87 -2.78 10.36 1.85
C THR A 87 -2.33 11.79 1.58
N HIS A 88 -3.03 12.77 2.16
CA HIS A 88 -2.71 14.19 2.02
C HIS A 88 -1.36 14.50 2.68
N SER A 89 -1.15 14.03 3.91
CA SER A 89 0.12 14.19 4.63
C SER A 89 1.27 13.59 3.84
N PHE A 90 1.08 12.38 3.29
CA PHE A 90 2.10 11.76 2.43
C PHE A 90 2.37 12.58 1.17
N LEU A 91 1.35 13.10 0.50
CA LEU A 91 1.51 13.95 -0.69
C LEU A 91 2.36 15.18 -0.37
N MET A 92 2.12 15.82 0.77
CA MET A 92 2.89 16.99 1.20
C MET A 92 4.38 16.67 1.37
N THR A 93 4.74 15.48 1.83
CA THR A 93 6.16 15.06 1.90
C THR A 93 6.82 14.87 0.52
N LYS A 94 6.02 14.81 -0.54
CA LYS A 94 6.49 14.56 -1.92
C LYS A 94 6.33 15.75 -2.85
N ILE A 95 5.66 16.82 -2.42
CA ILE A 95 5.38 17.99 -3.26
C ILE A 95 6.65 18.64 -3.79
N ASP A 96 7.68 18.76 -2.94
CA ASP A 96 8.97 19.36 -3.31
C ASP A 96 9.78 18.54 -4.33
N LYS A 97 9.38 17.28 -4.57
CA LYS A 97 10.02 16.40 -5.56
C LYS A 97 9.48 16.58 -6.97
N PHE A 98 8.44 17.36 -7.13
CA PHE A 98 7.91 17.69 -8.44
C PHE A 98 8.89 18.58 -9.20
N LYS A 99 9.16 18.19 -10.46
CA LYS A 99 10.04 18.94 -11.37
C LYS A 99 9.24 19.39 -12.59
N PRO A 100 8.90 20.67 -12.71
CA PRO A 100 8.15 21.21 -13.85
C PRO A 100 8.83 20.96 -15.19
N SER A 101 10.17 20.90 -15.20
CA SER A 101 10.99 20.67 -16.39
C SER A 101 10.75 19.33 -17.11
N ARG A 102 10.02 18.39 -16.50
CA ARG A 102 9.74 17.07 -17.09
C ARG A 102 8.48 17.02 -17.96
N GLU A 103 7.93 18.14 -18.35
CA GLU A 103 6.71 18.27 -19.20
C GLU A 103 5.46 17.55 -18.67
N LYS A 104 5.52 17.06 -17.45
CA LYS A 104 4.38 16.40 -16.79
C LYS A 104 3.59 17.41 -15.98
N LYS A 105 2.27 17.42 -16.16
CA LYS A 105 1.38 18.24 -15.35
C LYS A 105 1.42 17.83 -13.89
N ALA A 106 1.44 18.80 -12.96
CA ALA A 106 1.42 18.57 -11.54
C ALA A 106 0.23 17.70 -11.11
N TYR A 107 -0.94 17.92 -11.70
CA TYR A 107 -2.12 17.08 -11.48
C TYR A 107 -1.85 15.59 -11.73
N SER A 108 -1.25 15.24 -12.85
CA SER A 108 -0.95 13.85 -13.21
C SER A 108 0.11 13.24 -12.29
N TYR A 109 1.11 14.03 -11.93
CA TYR A 109 2.17 13.61 -11.03
C TYR A 109 1.63 13.30 -9.63
N PHE A 110 0.90 14.24 -9.03
CA PHE A 110 0.33 14.08 -7.70
C PHE A 110 -0.73 12.98 -7.65
N GLY A 111 -1.57 12.89 -8.69
CA GLY A 111 -2.54 11.81 -8.81
C GLY A 111 -1.91 10.42 -8.84
N THR A 112 -0.79 10.27 -9.54
CA THR A 112 -0.03 9.01 -9.57
C THR A 112 0.57 8.68 -8.20
N ILE A 113 1.14 9.68 -7.50
CA ILE A 113 1.71 9.50 -6.16
C ILE A 113 0.63 9.04 -5.18
N CYS A 114 -0.51 9.73 -5.13
CA CYS A 114 -1.61 9.37 -4.23
C CYS A 114 -2.14 7.96 -4.51
N LYS A 115 -2.35 7.62 -5.78
CA LYS A 115 -2.81 6.29 -6.18
C LYS A 115 -1.82 5.20 -5.76
N ASN A 116 -0.54 5.38 -6.06
CA ASN A 116 0.49 4.39 -5.75
C ASN A 116 0.67 4.23 -4.23
N TYR A 117 0.60 5.33 -3.48
CA TYR A 117 0.64 5.29 -2.03
C TYR A 117 -0.50 4.47 -1.45
N LEU A 118 -1.74 4.78 -1.83
CA LEU A 118 -2.93 4.07 -1.37
C LEU A 118 -2.88 2.58 -1.72
N MET A 119 -2.51 2.23 -2.94
CA MET A 119 -2.34 0.84 -3.35
C MET A 119 -1.27 0.13 -2.53
N GLY A 120 -0.15 0.81 -2.26
CA GLY A 120 0.93 0.28 -1.43
C GLY A 120 0.46 0.00 0.01
N GLN A 121 -0.34 0.90 0.61
CA GLN A 121 -0.89 0.70 1.94
C GLN A 121 -1.86 -0.49 1.99
N ILE A 122 -2.76 -0.62 1.01
CA ILE A 122 -3.69 -1.75 0.93
C ILE A 122 -2.94 -3.08 0.81
N ILE A 123 -1.90 -3.15 -0.03
CA ILE A 123 -1.07 -4.36 -0.16
C ILE A 123 -0.35 -4.68 1.15
N LYS A 124 0.12 -3.65 1.88
CA LYS A 124 0.74 -3.83 3.19
C LYS A 124 -0.26 -4.40 4.19
N ASP A 125 -1.46 -3.82 4.28
CA ASP A 125 -2.53 -4.29 5.16
C ASP A 125 -2.93 -5.74 4.86
N GLN A 126 -3.04 -6.11 3.59
CA GLN A 126 -3.32 -7.49 3.18
C GLN A 126 -2.21 -8.46 3.62
N LYS A 127 -0.94 -8.07 3.45
CA LYS A 127 0.19 -8.89 3.90
C LYS A 127 0.20 -9.05 5.43
N GLU A 128 -0.11 -7.99 6.16
CA GLU A 128 -0.20 -8.05 7.63
C GLU A 128 -1.37 -8.94 8.07
N THR A 129 -2.53 -8.81 7.42
CA THR A 129 -3.69 -9.67 7.71
C THR A 129 -3.38 -11.14 7.44
N ASN A 130 -2.71 -11.45 6.32
CA ASN A 130 -2.35 -12.82 5.98
C ASN A 130 -1.27 -13.42 6.92
N ARG A 131 -0.51 -12.57 7.61
CA ARG A 131 0.47 -13.02 8.64
C ARG A 131 -0.18 -13.22 10.01
N LYS A 132 -1.27 -12.53 10.28
CA LYS A 132 -2.02 -12.67 11.54
C LYS A 132 -2.90 -13.89 11.44
N ILE A 133 -2.51 -14.97 12.08
CA ILE A 133 -3.37 -16.15 12.24
C ILE A 133 -4.28 -15.87 13.43
N SER A 134 -5.58 -16.16 13.30
CA SER A 134 -6.51 -16.07 14.41
C SER A 134 -6.07 -17.02 15.54
N TYR A 135 -6.29 -16.62 16.79
CA TYR A 135 -6.01 -17.51 17.94
C TYR A 135 -6.79 -18.83 17.83
N GLU A 136 -8.02 -18.77 17.32
CA GLU A 136 -8.87 -19.96 17.06
C GLU A 136 -8.24 -20.87 16.01
N ASP A 137 -7.69 -20.30 14.93
CA ASP A 137 -7.00 -21.07 13.88
C ASP A 137 -5.70 -21.70 14.41
N ILE A 138 -4.99 -21.02 15.30
CA ILE A 138 -3.80 -21.56 15.96
C ILE A 138 -4.21 -22.73 16.86
N SER A 139 -5.24 -22.57 17.68
CA SER A 139 -5.77 -23.62 18.54
C SER A 139 -6.13 -24.87 17.74
N THR A 140 -6.93 -24.71 16.69
CA THR A 140 -7.34 -25.82 15.81
C THR A 140 -6.15 -26.51 15.11
N ASN A 141 -5.17 -25.73 14.66
CA ASN A 141 -3.98 -26.30 14.03
C ASN A 141 -3.06 -27.02 15.04
N LEU A 142 -3.02 -26.56 16.28
CA LEU A 142 -2.28 -27.23 17.35
C LEU A 142 -2.98 -28.51 17.78
N GLU A 143 -4.31 -28.51 17.89
CA GLU A 143 -5.09 -29.71 18.22
C GLU A 143 -4.99 -30.81 17.16
N ASN A 144 -4.94 -30.43 15.89
CA ASN A 144 -4.79 -31.36 14.75
C ASN A 144 -3.34 -31.86 14.56
N ASN A 145 -2.37 -31.29 15.25
CA ASN A 145 -1.00 -31.74 15.16
C ASN A 145 -0.80 -32.89 16.17
N GLU A 146 -0.67 -34.14 15.68
CA GLU A 146 -0.51 -35.35 16.48
C GLU A 146 0.60 -35.23 17.55
N ASN A 147 1.65 -34.48 17.25
CA ASN A 147 2.72 -34.20 18.21
C ASN A 147 2.29 -33.28 19.34
N PHE A 148 1.30 -32.40 19.12
CA PHE A 148 0.83 -31.45 20.13
C PHE A 148 -0.30 -32.04 20.98
N SER A 149 -1.18 -32.86 20.40
CA SER A 149 -2.22 -33.59 21.13
C SER A 149 -1.61 -34.47 22.21
N TYR A 150 -0.48 -35.11 21.92
CA TYR A 150 0.27 -35.91 22.91
C TYR A 150 0.70 -35.09 24.12
N TYR A 151 1.00 -33.80 23.97
CA TYR A 151 1.40 -32.93 25.08
C TYR A 151 0.21 -32.35 25.85
N ILE A 152 -0.96 -32.19 25.25
CA ILE A 152 -2.17 -31.69 25.91
C ILE A 152 -2.90 -32.79 26.66
N GLU A 153 -2.98 -34.00 26.13
CA GLU A 153 -3.66 -35.12 26.78
C GLU A 153 -2.94 -35.66 28.01
N ASN A 154 -1.65 -35.45 28.11
CA ASN A 154 -0.87 -35.78 29.31
C ASN A 154 -0.79 -34.60 30.28
N ASP A 155 -1.86 -34.32 30.97
CA ASP A 155 -1.96 -33.33 32.04
C ASP A 155 -1.02 -33.61 33.26
N GLY A 156 -0.17 -34.62 33.12
CA GLY A 156 0.91 -35.02 34.04
C GLY A 156 2.29 -34.90 33.40
N LEU A 157 2.49 -33.91 32.54
CA LEU A 157 3.82 -33.60 32.03
C LEU A 157 4.73 -33.21 33.20
N ASP A 158 5.39 -34.24 33.69
CA ASP A 158 6.50 -34.12 34.60
C ASP A 158 7.49 -33.14 33.96
N SER A 159 7.58 -31.92 34.48
CA SER A 159 8.49 -30.88 33.99
C SER A 159 9.90 -31.43 33.77
N GLU A 160 10.26 -32.40 34.57
CA GLU A 160 11.50 -33.18 34.47
C GLU A 160 11.65 -33.92 33.13
N ARG A 161 10.55 -34.50 32.59
CA ARG A 161 10.58 -35.22 31.29
C ARG A 161 10.79 -34.29 30.13
N VAL A 162 10.13 -33.11 30.14
CA VAL A 162 10.27 -32.10 29.09
C VAL A 162 11.69 -31.55 29.10
N ILE A 163 12.21 -31.19 30.25
CA ILE A 163 13.57 -30.69 30.42
C ILE A 163 14.57 -31.75 29.96
N LYS A 164 14.36 -33.00 30.34
CA LYS A 164 15.25 -34.10 29.96
C LYS A 164 15.26 -34.36 28.47
N HIS A 165 14.10 -34.31 27.81
CA HIS A 165 14.01 -34.43 26.37
C HIS A 165 14.69 -33.25 25.68
N PHE A 166 14.46 -32.04 26.15
CA PHE A 166 15.09 -30.82 25.61
C PHE A 166 16.63 -30.90 25.72
N LEU A 167 17.16 -31.35 26.86
CA LEU A 167 18.59 -31.50 27.07
C LEU A 167 19.21 -32.57 26.13
N ILE A 168 18.48 -33.66 25.85
CA ILE A 168 18.91 -34.69 24.92
C ILE A 168 18.98 -34.14 23.50
N GLU A 169 17.96 -33.41 23.03
CA GLU A 169 17.95 -32.82 21.73
C GLU A 169 18.99 -31.70 21.56
N LEU A 170 19.21 -30.92 22.62
CA LEU A 170 20.26 -29.90 22.63
C LEU A 170 21.67 -30.55 22.51
N ASP A 171 21.91 -31.63 23.26
CA ASP A 171 23.21 -32.36 23.20
C ASP A 171 23.44 -33.00 21.81
N ARG A 172 22.35 -33.47 21.17
CA ARG A 172 22.38 -33.97 19.79
C ARG A 172 22.71 -32.85 18.81
N PHE A 173 22.05 -31.71 18.91
CA PHE A 173 22.28 -30.55 18.07
C PHE A 173 23.73 -30.04 18.19
N ILE A 174 24.26 -29.93 19.42
CA ILE A 174 25.65 -29.54 19.67
C ILE A 174 26.64 -30.49 18.98
N LYS A 175 26.35 -31.79 18.99
CA LYS A 175 27.20 -32.82 18.36
C LYS A 175 27.11 -32.83 16.82
N GLU A 176 25.93 -32.60 16.28
CA GLU A 176 25.70 -32.58 14.82
C GLU A 176 26.29 -31.32 14.16
N GLU A 177 26.19 -30.16 14.83
CA GLU A 177 26.63 -28.87 14.26
C GLU A 177 28.12 -28.54 14.58
N ASN A 178 28.85 -29.39 15.28
CA ASN A 178 30.27 -29.15 15.66
C ASN A 178 30.50 -27.74 16.26
N LEU A 179 29.59 -27.30 17.15
CA LEU A 179 29.65 -25.98 17.76
C LEU A 179 30.93 -25.82 18.58
N SER A 180 31.54 -24.65 18.51
CA SER A 180 32.74 -24.32 19.28
C SER A 180 32.42 -24.22 20.78
N GLU A 181 33.43 -24.44 21.65
CA GLU A 181 33.26 -24.33 23.11
C GLU A 181 32.70 -22.96 23.56
N ASN A 182 32.93 -21.90 22.79
CA ASN A 182 32.43 -20.55 23.11
C ASN A 182 30.94 -20.42 22.80
N GLU A 183 30.43 -21.07 21.77
CA GLU A 183 29.00 -21.08 21.40
C GLU A 183 28.19 -21.92 22.40
N ILE A 184 28.79 -23.02 22.89
CA ILE A 184 28.22 -23.87 23.93
C ILE A 184 28.09 -23.11 25.27
N LYS A 185 29.14 -22.33 25.67
CA LYS A 185 29.12 -21.50 26.90
C LYS A 185 28.07 -20.37 26.81
N LEU A 186 27.84 -19.80 25.65
CA LEU A 186 26.77 -18.79 25.45
C LEU A 186 25.37 -19.39 25.66
N GLY A 187 25.13 -20.61 25.17
CA GLY A 187 23.88 -21.34 25.39
C GLY A 187 23.61 -21.65 26.85
N HIS A 188 24.63 -22.00 27.64
CA HIS A 188 24.50 -22.27 29.08
C HIS A 188 24.39 -21.02 29.95
N ALA A 189 24.78 -19.84 29.46
CA ALA A 189 24.68 -18.58 30.23
C ALA A 189 23.28 -17.93 30.11
N LEU A 190 22.41 -18.45 29.29
CA LEU A 190 21.04 -17.95 29.07
C LEU A 190 19.99 -18.72 29.89
N TYR A 191 20.43 -19.65 30.76
CA TYR A 191 19.64 -20.37 31.74
C TYR A 191 20.23 -20.17 33.15
#